data_5614db39dd9c6f3a38cf091d9f48a526
#
_entry.id   5614db39dd9c6f3a38cf091d9f48a526
#
_cell.length_a   1.000
_cell.length_b   1.000
_cell.length_c   1.000
_cell.angle_alpha   90.00
_cell.angle_beta   90.00
_cell.angle_gamma   90.00
#
_symmetry.space_group_name_H-M   'P 1'
#
loop_
_entity.id
_entity.type
_entity.pdbx_description
1 polymer ?
#
loop_
_entity_poly.entity_id
_entity_poly.type
_entity_poly.pdbx_seq_one_letter_code
_entity_poly.pdbx_strand_id
1 'polypeptide(L)'
;DEYEDYEDHREKNRSGRKAGKREEIDTKTDKKSRKGNKKEAGSGRKKKKSGFKRFLIAVALILVFLAAGLYVLVGKVYAEMNYEEIESVASSPMKEEGVTNILLIGNDSRENGEDGRSDAMILLSISNKTKKIYMTSLLRDMYVEIPGYKDNRLNAAYSYGGAGLVMESIGQNF
;
A
#
# COMPACT_ATOMS: atom_id res chain seq x y z
N ASP A 1 -22.19 -39.55 -7.85
CA ASP A 1 -23.61 -39.37 -7.56
C ASP A 1 -23.87 -38.14 -6.73
N GLU A 2 -23.42 -36.99 -7.24
CA GLU A 2 -23.76 -35.67 -6.63
C GLU A 2 -23.43 -34.52 -7.59
N TYR A 3 -23.95 -34.60 -8.83
CA TYR A 3 -23.87 -33.55 -9.83
C TYR A 3 -25.12 -33.55 -10.73
N GLU A 4 -26.28 -33.35 -10.16
CA GLU A 4 -27.51 -33.02 -10.92
C GLU A 4 -28.45 -32.24 -10.03
N ASP A 5 -28.24 -30.90 -9.90
CA ASP A 5 -29.31 -30.00 -9.44
C ASP A 5 -28.96 -28.50 -9.62
N TYR A 6 -28.64 -28.07 -10.83
CA TYR A 6 -28.48 -26.64 -11.17
C TYR A 6 -29.00 -26.25 -12.56
N GLU A 7 -30.09 -26.85 -13.02
CA GLU A 7 -30.78 -26.36 -14.21
C GLU A 7 -32.31 -26.42 -14.02
N ASP A 8 -32.89 -25.49 -13.26
CA ASP A 8 -34.33 -25.19 -13.39
C ASP A 8 -34.78 -23.86 -12.75
N HIS A 9 -34.23 -22.74 -13.17
CA HIS A 9 -34.82 -21.43 -12.89
C HIS A 9 -34.64 -20.42 -14.01
N ARG A 10 -34.82 -20.81 -15.25
CA ARG A 10 -34.74 -19.89 -16.39
C ARG A 10 -35.88 -20.00 -17.39
N GLU A 11 -37.10 -20.20 -16.94
CA GLU A 11 -38.27 -20.06 -17.80
C GLU A 11 -39.53 -19.70 -17.00
N LYS A 12 -39.72 -18.38 -16.70
CA LYS A 12 -41.06 -17.81 -16.45
C LYS A 12 -40.94 -16.29 -16.41
N ASN A 13 -40.89 -15.63 -17.56
CA ASN A 13 -41.48 -14.31 -17.73
C ASN A 13 -41.49 -13.86 -19.19
N ARG A 14 -42.33 -14.55 -19.97
CA ARG A 14 -42.77 -14.10 -21.28
C ARG A 14 -44.23 -14.46 -21.41
N SER A 15 -45.12 -13.51 -21.04
CA SER A 15 -46.42 -13.37 -21.74
C SER A 15 -47.28 -12.36 -21.00
N GLY A 16 -47.69 -11.32 -21.69
CA GLY A 16 -48.62 -10.29 -21.17
C GLY A 16 -48.81 -9.15 -22.15
N ARG A 17 -49.09 -9.45 -23.43
CA ARG A 17 -49.71 -8.52 -24.36
C ARG A 17 -51.18 -8.40 -24.04
N LYS A 18 -51.72 -7.15 -24.08
CA LYS A 18 -53.05 -6.73 -24.62
C LYS A 18 -53.17 -5.23 -24.36
N ALA A 19 -53.17 -4.30 -25.34
CA ALA A 19 -54.20 -4.06 -26.36
C ALA A 19 -55.43 -3.31 -25.85
N GLY A 20 -55.66 -2.14 -26.46
CA GLY A 20 -56.92 -1.41 -26.46
C GLY A 20 -56.84 -0.06 -25.78
N LYS A 21 -57.23 1.10 -26.32
CA LYS A 21 -58.27 1.38 -27.32
C LYS A 21 -58.17 2.87 -27.69
N ARG A 22 -58.38 3.15 -28.97
CA ARG A 22 -58.64 4.45 -29.57
C ARG A 22 -59.95 5.06 -29.06
N GLU A 23 -60.00 6.37 -29.04
CA GLU A 23 -61.15 7.24 -29.42
C GLU A 23 -60.63 8.69 -29.32
N GLU A 24 -60.37 9.47 -30.31
CA GLU A 24 -61.11 10.19 -31.33
C GLU A 24 -62.21 11.11 -30.78
N ILE A 25 -62.24 12.33 -31.36
CA ILE A 25 -63.27 13.34 -31.51
C ILE A 25 -62.84 14.67 -30.82
N ASP A 26 -62.49 15.67 -31.54
CA ASP A 26 -62.98 16.52 -32.58
C ASP A 26 -63.42 17.90 -32.09
N THR A 27 -63.01 18.89 -32.81
CA THR A 27 -63.63 20.15 -33.21
C THR A 27 -63.50 21.43 -32.39
N LYS A 28 -62.94 22.34 -33.12
CA LYS A 28 -63.37 23.68 -33.49
C LYS A 28 -63.01 24.90 -32.68
N THR A 29 -62.21 25.70 -33.39
CA THR A 29 -62.38 27.13 -33.70
C THR A 29 -62.59 28.13 -32.55
N ASP A 30 -61.71 29.11 -32.42
CA ASP A 30 -62.00 30.40 -33.01
C ASP A 30 -60.78 31.37 -33.02
N LYS A 31 -60.73 32.14 -34.07
CA LYS A 31 -59.81 33.25 -34.38
C LYS A 31 -60.06 34.43 -33.44
N LYS A 32 -59.00 35.08 -32.94
CA LYS A 32 -58.91 36.55 -33.04
C LYS A 32 -57.53 37.06 -32.66
N SER A 33 -56.87 37.51 -33.67
CA SER A 33 -56.08 38.72 -33.85
C SER A 33 -55.85 39.64 -32.62
N ARG A 34 -54.58 39.97 -32.37
CA ARG A 34 -53.98 41.32 -32.35
C ARG A 34 -52.58 41.32 -31.77
N LYS A 35 -51.66 41.58 -32.73
CA LYS A 35 -50.77 42.74 -32.76
C LYS A 35 -49.89 43.03 -31.55
N GLY A 36 -48.60 42.82 -31.74
CA GLY A 36 -47.56 43.79 -31.35
C GLY A 36 -46.84 43.54 -30.02
N ASN A 37 -45.68 43.02 -30.02
CA ASN A 37 -44.51 43.84 -29.75
C ASN A 37 -43.24 43.01 -29.84
N LYS A 38 -42.41 43.37 -30.77
CA LYS A 38 -41.08 42.90 -31.00
C LYS A 38 -40.20 43.46 -29.85
N LYS A 39 -39.83 42.63 -28.91
CA LYS A 39 -38.70 42.90 -28.04
C LYS A 39 -37.71 41.75 -28.23
N GLU A 40 -36.67 42.07 -28.92
CA GLU A 40 -35.45 41.27 -28.98
C GLU A 40 -34.92 41.05 -27.59
N ALA A 41 -35.11 39.84 -27.07
CA ALA A 41 -34.41 39.39 -25.91
C ALA A 41 -33.23 38.56 -26.38
N GLY A 42 -32.07 39.16 -26.36
CA GLY A 42 -30.81 38.53 -26.63
C GLY A 42 -30.65 37.31 -25.71
N SER A 43 -30.69 36.13 -26.35
CA SER A 43 -30.36 34.88 -25.68
C SER A 43 -28.86 34.86 -25.37
N GLY A 44 -28.51 35.48 -24.27
CA GLY A 44 -27.19 35.30 -23.67
C GLY A 44 -27.02 33.83 -23.21
N ARG A 45 -26.48 33.00 -24.06
CA ARG A 45 -25.96 31.69 -23.68
C ARG A 45 -24.92 31.88 -22.59
N LYS A 46 -25.36 31.84 -21.32
CA LYS A 46 -24.49 31.74 -20.16
C LYS A 46 -23.70 30.43 -20.29
N LYS A 47 -22.44 30.55 -20.73
CA LYS A 47 -21.48 29.45 -20.80
C LYS A 47 -21.41 28.80 -19.42
N LYS A 48 -21.88 27.56 -19.30
CA LYS A 48 -21.73 26.69 -18.13
C LYS A 48 -20.25 26.33 -17.89
N LYS A 49 -19.42 27.32 -17.52
CA LYS A 49 -18.01 27.09 -17.15
C LYS A 49 -17.84 26.77 -15.66
N SER A 50 -18.92 26.76 -14.88
CA SER A 50 -18.85 26.56 -13.43
C SER A 50 -18.73 25.07 -13.01
N GLY A 51 -19.26 24.14 -13.79
CA GLY A 51 -19.24 22.71 -13.43
C GLY A 51 -17.86 22.09 -13.47
N PHE A 52 -17.08 22.41 -14.53
CA PHE A 52 -15.73 21.87 -14.70
C PHE A 52 -14.75 22.37 -13.62
N LYS A 53 -14.84 23.66 -13.25
CA LYS A 53 -14.02 24.19 -12.15
C LYS A 53 -14.35 23.52 -10.81
N ARG A 54 -15.64 23.29 -10.53
CA ARG A 54 -16.06 22.58 -9.31
C ARG A 54 -15.62 21.12 -9.31
N PHE A 55 -15.65 20.46 -10.45
CA PHE A 55 -15.13 19.10 -10.62
C PHE A 55 -13.62 19.05 -10.37
N LEU A 56 -12.84 19.98 -10.95
CA LEU A 56 -11.38 20.05 -10.71
C LEU A 56 -11.05 20.30 -9.23
N ILE A 57 -11.82 21.18 -8.56
CA ILE A 57 -11.63 21.44 -7.13
C ILE A 57 -11.96 20.18 -6.31
N ALA A 58 -13.03 19.46 -6.63
CA ALA A 58 -13.37 18.21 -5.96
C ALA A 58 -12.27 17.15 -6.13
N VAL A 59 -11.74 16.98 -7.35
CA VAL A 59 -10.63 16.06 -7.61
C VAL A 59 -9.36 16.49 -6.84
N ALA A 60 -9.04 17.77 -6.83
CA ALA A 60 -7.91 18.28 -6.06
C ALA A 60 -8.06 18.04 -4.56
N LEU A 61 -9.25 18.23 -3.99
CA LEU A 61 -9.53 17.94 -2.59
C LEU A 61 -9.40 16.45 -2.27
N ILE A 62 -9.87 15.57 -3.16
CA ILE A 62 -9.71 14.11 -3.00
C ILE A 62 -8.21 13.74 -3.01
N LEU A 63 -7.42 14.29 -3.92
CA LEU A 63 -5.98 14.03 -3.99
C LEU A 63 -5.26 14.53 -2.73
N VAL A 64 -5.62 15.71 -2.21
CA VAL A 64 -5.06 16.23 -0.95
C VAL A 64 -5.43 15.32 0.22
N PHE A 65 -6.67 14.83 0.26
CA PHE A 65 -7.12 13.93 1.32
C PHE A 65 -6.42 12.57 1.27
N LEU A 66 -6.20 12.03 0.07
CA LEU A 66 -5.42 10.80 -0.13
C LEU A 66 -3.95 10.99 0.27
N ALA A 67 -3.34 12.11 -0.12
CA ALA A 67 -1.96 12.41 0.26
C ALA A 67 -1.81 12.59 1.79
N ALA A 68 -2.76 13.27 2.44
CA ALA A 68 -2.78 13.40 3.89
C ALA A 68 -2.97 12.05 4.59
N GLY A 69 -3.87 11.20 4.08
CA GLY A 69 -4.09 9.84 4.61
C GLY A 69 -2.83 8.98 4.49
N LEU A 70 -2.15 9.03 3.33
CA LEU A 70 -0.90 8.33 3.11
C LEU A 70 0.21 8.84 4.04
N TYR A 71 0.31 10.16 4.23
CA TYR A 71 1.28 10.77 5.15
C TYR A 71 1.08 10.29 6.59
N VAL A 72 -0.17 10.26 7.07
CA VAL A 72 -0.50 9.75 8.42
C VAL A 72 -0.18 8.27 8.55
N LEU A 73 -0.47 7.48 7.52
CA LEU A 73 -0.20 6.03 7.52
C LEU A 73 1.31 5.76 7.56
N VAL A 74 2.08 6.44 6.72
CA VAL A 74 3.54 6.35 6.73
C VAL A 74 4.10 6.82 8.07
N GLY A 75 3.57 7.94 8.63
CA GLY A 75 3.99 8.45 9.93
C GLY A 75 3.75 7.45 11.08
N LYS A 76 2.63 6.73 11.06
CA LYS A 76 2.37 5.65 12.04
C LYS A 76 3.38 4.50 11.92
N VAL A 77 3.63 4.04 10.68
CA VAL A 77 4.63 2.99 10.45
C VAL A 77 6.01 3.42 10.93
N TYR A 78 6.43 4.67 10.63
CA TYR A 78 7.71 5.19 11.13
C TYR A 78 7.76 5.32 12.67
N ALA A 79 6.65 5.67 13.31
CA ALA A 79 6.59 5.79 14.76
C ALA A 79 6.67 4.43 15.50
N GLU A 80 6.23 3.36 14.82
CA GLU A 80 6.32 1.98 15.36
C GLU A 80 7.67 1.30 15.04
N MET A 81 8.47 1.90 14.13
CA MET A 81 9.81 1.41 13.84
C MET A 81 10.77 1.87 14.94
N ASN A 82 11.28 0.91 15.70
CA ASN A 82 12.32 1.15 16.69
C ASN A 82 13.66 1.33 15.96
N TYR A 83 14.01 2.59 15.65
CA TYR A 83 15.27 2.91 14.99
C TYR A 83 16.34 3.20 16.05
N GLU A 84 17.32 2.31 16.15
CA GLU A 84 18.53 2.54 16.94
C GLU A 84 19.71 2.79 16.00
N GLU A 85 20.41 3.88 16.20
CA GLU A 85 21.67 4.16 15.51
C GLU A 85 22.80 3.36 16.17
N ILE A 86 23.33 2.39 15.44
CA ILE A 86 24.41 1.53 15.94
C ILE A 86 25.75 2.12 15.52
N GLU A 87 26.41 2.85 16.45
CA GLU A 87 27.71 3.50 16.20
C GLU A 87 28.87 2.52 16.01
N SER A 88 28.76 1.30 16.50
CA SER A 88 29.89 0.37 16.62
C SER A 88 30.34 -0.29 15.30
N VAL A 89 29.55 -0.20 14.24
CA VAL A 89 29.83 -0.86 12.96
C VAL A 89 30.78 -0.07 12.05
N ALA A 90 31.16 1.14 12.46
CA ALA A 90 32.04 2.01 11.66
C ALA A 90 33.45 1.43 11.40
N SER A 91 33.90 0.51 12.21
CA SER A 91 35.22 -0.16 12.14
C SER A 91 35.15 -1.61 11.64
N SER A 92 34.00 -2.08 11.16
CA SER A 92 33.85 -3.45 10.68
C SER A 92 34.68 -3.70 9.41
N PRO A 93 35.48 -4.79 9.35
CA PRO A 93 36.23 -5.19 8.16
C PRO A 93 35.36 -5.51 6.94
N MET A 94 34.05 -5.63 7.13
CA MET A 94 33.09 -5.85 6.05
C MET A 94 32.75 -4.59 5.23
N LYS A 95 33.35 -3.43 5.50
CA LYS A 95 33.09 -2.20 4.75
C LYS A 95 33.92 -2.15 3.48
N GLU A 96 33.42 -2.75 2.41
CA GLU A 96 34.00 -2.60 1.08
C GLU A 96 33.35 -1.45 0.31
N GLU A 97 34.18 -0.60 -0.31
CA GLU A 97 33.68 0.53 -1.09
C GLU A 97 32.82 0.07 -2.28
N GLY A 98 31.59 0.56 -2.33
CA GLY A 98 30.61 0.19 -3.35
C GLY A 98 29.83 -1.11 -3.07
N VAL A 99 29.93 -1.65 -1.86
CA VAL A 99 29.09 -2.73 -1.34
C VAL A 99 28.26 -2.22 -0.18
N THR A 100 26.96 -2.52 -0.20
CA THR A 100 26.05 -2.27 0.91
C THR A 100 25.65 -3.60 1.53
N ASN A 101 25.97 -3.79 2.80
CA ASN A 101 25.60 -4.95 3.58
C ASN A 101 24.38 -4.64 4.46
N ILE A 102 23.36 -5.50 4.40
CA ILE A 102 22.15 -5.41 5.20
C ILE A 102 21.95 -6.75 5.91
N LEU A 103 21.95 -6.73 7.24
CA LEU A 103 21.64 -7.90 8.05
C LEU A 103 20.16 -7.95 8.37
N LEU A 104 19.48 -8.99 7.93
CA LEU A 104 18.10 -9.29 8.30
C LEU A 104 18.10 -10.26 9.47
N ILE A 105 17.49 -9.90 10.57
CA ILE A 105 17.38 -10.71 11.78
C ILE A 105 15.91 -10.99 12.05
N GLY A 106 15.53 -12.26 12.07
CA GLY A 106 14.23 -12.71 12.57
C GLY A 106 14.41 -13.20 14.00
N ASN A 107 13.68 -12.60 14.95
CA ASN A 107 13.65 -13.04 16.34
C ASN A 107 12.28 -13.60 16.71
N ASP A 108 12.24 -14.54 17.65
CA ASP A 108 11.02 -15.08 18.26
C ASP A 108 10.78 -14.41 19.62
N SER A 109 10.59 -13.08 19.62
CA SER A 109 10.21 -12.38 20.85
C SER A 109 8.69 -12.42 21.01
N ARG A 110 8.24 -13.12 22.03
CA ARG A 110 6.85 -13.11 22.50
C ARG A 110 6.67 -11.94 23.45
N GLU A 111 5.97 -10.89 23.01
CA GLU A 111 5.60 -9.71 23.82
C GLU A 111 6.74 -9.05 24.64
N ASN A 112 7.04 -7.83 24.31
CA ASN A 112 7.93 -6.87 24.99
C ASN A 112 9.44 -6.95 24.77
N GLY A 113 9.93 -7.62 23.75
CA GLY A 113 11.27 -7.31 23.21
C GLY A 113 12.50 -7.72 24.04
N GLU A 114 12.36 -8.28 25.20
CA GLU A 114 13.49 -8.33 26.13
C GLU A 114 14.32 -9.62 26.17
N ASP A 115 13.93 -10.75 25.62
CA ASP A 115 14.74 -11.98 25.68
C ASP A 115 14.65 -12.88 24.43
N GLY A 116 14.33 -12.31 23.29
CA GLY A 116 14.27 -13.06 22.03
C GLY A 116 15.65 -13.54 21.60
N ARG A 117 15.72 -14.74 21.02
CA ARG A 117 16.90 -15.20 20.27
C ARG A 117 16.68 -14.99 18.80
N SER A 118 17.74 -14.66 18.09
CA SER A 118 17.68 -14.60 16.62
C SER A 118 17.62 -16.04 16.07
N ASP A 119 16.50 -16.36 15.42
CA ASP A 119 16.28 -17.68 14.83
C ASP A 119 16.66 -17.73 13.34
N ALA A 120 16.59 -16.61 12.66
CA ALA A 120 16.99 -16.47 11.27
C ALA A 120 17.88 -15.25 11.10
N MET A 121 19.01 -15.43 10.44
CA MET A 121 19.94 -14.35 10.11
C MET A 121 20.37 -14.49 8.66
N ILE A 122 20.14 -13.43 7.87
CA ILE A 122 20.47 -13.39 6.45
C ILE A 122 21.24 -12.11 6.16
N LEU A 123 22.47 -12.26 5.65
CA LEU A 123 23.27 -11.14 5.19
C LEU A 123 23.01 -10.92 3.69
N LEU A 124 22.50 -9.74 3.35
CA LEU A 124 22.35 -9.25 1.98
C LEU A 124 23.52 -8.34 1.64
N SER A 125 24.32 -8.70 0.65
CA SER A 125 25.44 -7.89 0.15
C SER A 125 25.11 -7.39 -1.26
N ILE A 126 24.90 -6.10 -1.42
CA ILE A 126 24.54 -5.45 -2.68
C ILE A 126 25.79 -4.77 -3.24
N SER A 127 26.33 -5.30 -4.35
CA SER A 127 27.46 -4.70 -5.02
C SER A 127 27.03 -3.74 -6.12
N ASN A 128 27.33 -2.46 -5.94
CA ASN A 128 27.11 -1.42 -6.95
C ASN A 128 28.06 -1.52 -8.14
N LYS A 129 29.22 -2.17 -7.96
CA LYS A 129 30.21 -2.39 -9.03
C LYS A 129 29.75 -3.48 -9.99
N THR A 130 29.36 -4.65 -9.45
CA THR A 130 29.00 -5.82 -10.27
C THR A 130 27.50 -5.89 -10.58
N LYS A 131 26.66 -5.03 -9.96
CA LYS A 131 25.19 -5.06 -10.06
C LYS A 131 24.59 -6.40 -9.63
N LYS A 132 25.24 -7.06 -8.67
CA LYS A 132 24.80 -8.34 -8.11
C LYS A 132 24.39 -8.19 -6.66
N ILE A 133 23.44 -9.03 -6.26
CA ILE A 133 23.01 -9.20 -4.88
C ILE A 133 23.40 -10.60 -4.45
N TYR A 134 24.12 -10.70 -3.36
CA TYR A 134 24.45 -11.95 -2.70
C TYR A 134 23.64 -12.08 -1.43
N MET A 135 23.17 -13.28 -1.16
CA MET A 135 22.39 -13.59 0.03
C MET A 135 23.06 -14.77 0.74
N THR A 136 23.51 -14.52 1.96
CA THR A 136 24.20 -15.52 2.80
C THR A 136 23.35 -15.78 4.03
N SER A 137 22.92 -17.02 4.22
CA SER A 137 22.25 -17.44 5.45
C SER A 137 23.28 -17.81 6.49
N LEU A 138 23.16 -17.22 7.68
CA LEU A 138 23.99 -17.51 8.85
C LEU A 138 23.21 -18.43 9.77
N LEU A 139 23.82 -19.58 10.12
CA LEU A 139 23.17 -20.55 11.00
C LEU A 139 23.19 -20.03 12.43
N ARG A 140 22.04 -20.05 13.10
CA ARG A 140 21.88 -19.58 14.47
C ARG A 140 22.76 -20.31 15.49
N ASP A 141 23.08 -21.58 15.24
CA ASP A 141 23.86 -22.44 16.11
C ASP A 141 25.38 -22.44 15.82
N MET A 142 25.85 -21.56 14.92
CA MET A 142 27.29 -21.38 14.67
C MET A 142 27.95 -20.89 15.96
N TYR A 143 29.02 -21.59 16.35
CA TYR A 143 29.82 -21.23 17.51
C TYR A 143 30.84 -20.18 17.12
N VAL A 144 30.75 -19.01 17.74
CA VAL A 144 31.49 -17.80 17.37
C VAL A 144 32.04 -17.10 18.61
N GLU A 145 33.07 -16.29 18.43
CA GLU A 145 33.53 -15.35 19.44
C GLU A 145 32.53 -14.19 19.54
N ILE A 146 32.07 -13.88 20.74
CA ILE A 146 31.14 -12.79 21.01
C ILE A 146 31.86 -11.70 21.79
N PRO A 147 32.02 -10.48 21.22
CA PRO A 147 32.73 -9.38 21.87
C PRO A 147 32.21 -9.08 23.27
N GLY A 148 33.10 -9.06 24.25
CA GLY A 148 32.75 -8.81 25.65
C GLY A 148 32.10 -9.98 26.41
N TYR A 149 31.90 -11.11 25.76
CA TYR A 149 31.33 -12.32 26.33
C TYR A 149 32.20 -13.56 26.07
N LYS A 150 31.78 -14.70 26.61
CA LYS A 150 32.40 -16.00 26.25
C LYS A 150 31.86 -16.44 24.90
N ASP A 151 32.69 -17.18 24.15
CA ASP A 151 32.29 -17.83 22.91
C ASP A 151 30.99 -18.63 23.10
N ASN A 152 30.08 -18.45 22.19
CA ASN A 152 28.78 -19.08 22.24
C ASN A 152 28.18 -19.20 20.82
N ARG A 153 26.93 -19.68 20.75
CA ARG A 153 26.16 -19.69 19.52
C ARG A 153 25.83 -18.28 19.08
N LEU A 154 25.88 -18.03 17.79
CA LEU A 154 25.62 -16.71 17.21
C LEU A 154 24.25 -16.11 17.65
N ASN A 155 23.23 -16.96 17.81
CA ASN A 155 21.92 -16.49 18.29
C ASN A 155 21.92 -15.97 19.74
N ALA A 156 22.91 -16.36 20.55
CA ALA A 156 23.05 -15.85 21.92
C ALA A 156 23.53 -14.39 21.94
N ALA A 157 24.25 -13.95 20.92
CA ALA A 157 24.67 -12.55 20.81
C ALA A 157 23.46 -11.60 20.78
N TYR A 158 22.33 -12.01 20.18
CA TYR A 158 21.12 -11.20 20.18
C TYR A 158 20.54 -11.03 21.59
N SER A 159 20.50 -12.09 22.39
CA SER A 159 20.02 -12.03 23.77
C SER A 159 20.96 -11.22 24.70
N TYR A 160 22.25 -11.12 24.36
CA TYR A 160 23.22 -10.41 25.18
C TYR A 160 23.30 -8.91 24.87
N GLY A 161 23.13 -8.51 23.62
CA GLY A 161 23.32 -7.12 23.19
C GLY A 161 22.57 -6.74 21.90
N GLY A 162 21.47 -7.46 21.62
CA GLY A 162 20.60 -7.12 20.49
C GLY A 162 21.27 -7.23 19.13
N ALA A 163 20.72 -6.51 18.16
CA ALA A 163 21.21 -6.51 16.77
C ALA A 163 22.65 -5.99 16.63
N GLY A 164 23.05 -5.02 17.47
CA GLY A 164 24.39 -4.44 17.47
C GLY A 164 25.46 -5.49 17.73
N LEU A 165 25.29 -6.26 18.81
CA LEU A 165 26.26 -7.28 19.19
C LEU A 165 26.30 -8.45 18.19
N VAL A 166 25.17 -8.79 17.56
CA VAL A 166 25.15 -9.77 16.45
C VAL A 166 25.98 -9.28 15.28
N MET A 167 25.83 -8.01 14.88
CA MET A 167 26.59 -7.42 13.78
C MET A 167 28.08 -7.36 14.09
N GLU A 168 28.45 -6.99 15.31
CA GLU A 168 29.83 -6.97 15.76
C GLU A 168 30.43 -8.38 15.78
N SER A 169 29.71 -9.37 16.30
CA SER A 169 30.13 -10.78 16.29
C SER A 169 30.32 -11.30 14.86
N ILE A 170 29.42 -10.96 13.93
CA ILE A 170 29.55 -11.34 12.52
C ILE A 170 30.80 -10.68 11.92
N GLY A 171 31.01 -9.39 12.14
CA GLY A 171 32.16 -8.66 11.61
C GLY A 171 33.50 -9.14 12.17
N GLN A 172 33.53 -9.71 13.36
CA GLN A 172 34.75 -10.27 13.98
C GLN A 172 35.08 -11.67 13.49
N ASN A 173 34.09 -12.49 13.15
CA ASN A 173 34.29 -13.90 12.82
C ASN A 173 34.30 -14.20 11.32
N PHE A 174 33.82 -13.29 10.50
CA PHE A 174 33.65 -13.45 9.04
C PHE A 174 34.13 -12.23 8.25
#